data_28e19af5e35428afa63aa273e1f11459
#
_entry.id   28e19af5e35428afa63aa273e1f11459
#
_cell.length_a   1.000
_cell.length_b   1.000
_cell.length_c   1.000
_cell.angle_alpha   90.00
_cell.angle_beta   90.00
_cell.angle_gamma   90.00
#
_symmetry.space_group_name_H-M   'P 1'
#
loop_
_entity.id
_entity.type
_entity.pdbx_description
1 polymer ?
#
loop_
_entity_poly.entity_id
_entity_poly.type
_entity_poly.pdbx_seq_one_letter_code
_entity_poly.pdbx_strand_id
1 'polypeptide(L)'
;MTENNIAFGIIGGSGLYAFEGLENRRTVIIDTPFGLPSSPIVLGEVRGRQLAFLARHGVGHTISPSEVNYRANIYAFKQLGVTKIISVS
;
A
#
# COMPACT_ATOMS: atom_id res chain seq x y z
N MET A 1 -7.84 15.14 -13.52
CA MET A 1 -8.00 14.52 -13.26
C MET A 1 -7.55 13.81 -12.53
N THR A 2 -7.78 13.42 -11.89
CA THR A 2 -7.07 12.74 -11.29
C THR A 2 -7.31 11.53 -11.42
N GLU A 3 -6.58 10.86 -11.66
CA GLU A 3 -6.71 9.66 -11.81
C GLU A 3 -6.57 8.89 -10.69
N ASN A 4 -6.39 9.27 -9.63
CA ASN A 4 -6.20 8.48 -8.47
C ASN A 4 -7.47 8.27 -7.76
N ASN A 5 -8.37 7.53 -8.37
CA ASN A 5 -9.57 7.14 -7.71
C ASN A 5 -9.37 5.82 -7.02
N ILE A 6 -8.48 5.78 -6.04
CA ILE A 6 -8.18 4.57 -5.29
C ILE A 6 -9.19 4.44 -4.17
N ALA A 7 -9.97 3.34 -4.21
CA ALA A 7 -11.05 3.15 -3.27
C ALA A 7 -10.55 2.93 -1.86
N PHE A 8 -9.54 2.08 -1.69
CA PHE A 8 -8.99 1.76 -0.37
C PHE A 8 -7.51 1.58 -0.43
N GLY A 9 -6.85 1.93 0.68
CA GLY A 9 -5.49 1.51 0.93
C GLY A 9 -5.51 0.38 1.93
N ILE A 10 -4.77 -0.67 1.69
CA ILE A 10 -4.76 -1.84 2.54
C ILE A 10 -3.35 -2.08 3.05
N ILE A 11 -3.20 -2.13 4.36
CA ILE A 11 -1.93 -2.43 4.99
C ILE A 11 -2.07 -3.80 5.64
N GLY A 12 -1.18 -4.71 5.29
CA GLY A 12 -1.26 -6.05 5.85
C GLY A 12 -0.03 -6.86 5.56
N GLY A 13 -0.15 -8.17 5.67
CA GLY A 13 0.94 -9.07 5.39
C GLY A 13 1.32 -9.06 3.92
N SER A 14 2.52 -9.52 3.62
CA SER A 14 3.06 -9.41 2.27
C SER A 14 2.33 -10.27 1.25
N GLY A 15 1.58 -11.28 1.68
CA GLY A 15 0.82 -12.10 0.75
C GLY A 15 -0.52 -11.54 0.34
N LEU A 16 -0.90 -10.41 0.93
CA LEU A 16 -2.25 -9.90 0.77
C LEU A 16 -2.58 -9.51 -0.66
N TYR A 17 -1.59 -9.05 -1.42
CA TYR A 17 -1.84 -8.60 -2.78
C TYR A 17 -1.49 -9.65 -3.83
N ALA A 18 -1.31 -10.88 -3.41
CA ALA A 18 -0.93 -11.95 -4.33
C ALA A 18 -2.12 -12.82 -4.75
N PHE A 19 -3.35 -12.32 -4.65
CA PHE A 19 -4.49 -13.13 -5.02
C PHE A 19 -4.86 -12.92 -6.48
N GLU A 20 -5.57 -13.90 -7.02
CA GLU A 20 -5.78 -13.94 -8.46
C GLU A 20 -6.73 -12.89 -9.01
N GLY A 21 -7.57 -12.34 -8.17
CA GLY A 21 -8.52 -11.34 -8.62
C GLY A 21 -7.94 -9.96 -8.86
N LEU A 22 -6.66 -9.77 -8.55
CA LEU A 22 -6.05 -8.46 -8.68
C LEU A 22 -5.50 -8.28 -10.09
N GLU A 23 -6.00 -7.28 -10.80
CA GLU A 23 -5.65 -7.02 -12.18
C GLU A 23 -4.87 -5.72 -12.31
N ASN A 24 -4.16 -5.59 -13.40
CA ASN A 24 -3.43 -4.36 -13.76
C ASN A 24 -2.50 -3.91 -12.65
N ARG A 25 -1.71 -4.83 -12.12
CA ARG A 25 -0.79 -4.53 -11.02
C ARG A 25 0.31 -3.60 -11.45
N ARG A 26 0.58 -2.62 -10.61
CA ARG A 26 1.71 -1.71 -10.78
C ARG A 26 2.32 -1.50 -9.42
N THR A 27 3.62 -1.29 -9.42
CA THR A 27 4.35 -1.03 -8.19
C THR A 27 4.89 0.38 -8.24
N VAL A 28 4.64 1.15 -7.17
CA VAL A 28 5.15 2.51 -7.07
C VAL A 28 5.93 2.66 -5.78
N ILE A 29 6.98 3.46 -5.85
CA ILE A 29 7.80 3.78 -4.69
C ILE A 29 7.52 5.24 -4.35
N ILE A 30 7.06 5.48 -3.13
CA ILE A 30 6.69 6.82 -2.69
C ILE A 30 7.69 7.29 -1.65
N ASP A 31 8.33 8.43 -1.92
CA ASP A 31 9.16 9.09 -0.93
C ASP A 31 8.30 9.96 -0.07
N THR A 32 8.58 10.00 1.23
CA THR A 32 7.83 10.86 2.14
C THR A 32 8.81 11.66 2.99
N PRO A 33 8.34 12.77 3.60
CA PRO A 33 9.19 13.53 4.53
C PRO A 33 9.62 12.71 5.74
N PHE A 34 8.97 11.57 6.00
CA PHE A 34 9.27 10.73 7.15
C PHE A 34 10.15 9.54 6.79
N GLY A 35 10.63 9.48 5.54
CA GLY A 35 11.41 8.35 5.06
C GLY A 35 10.60 7.46 4.14
N LEU A 36 11.13 6.29 3.88
CA LEU A 36 10.45 5.35 2.99
C LEU A 36 9.39 4.55 3.74
N PRO A 37 8.28 4.23 3.09
CA PRO A 37 7.32 3.28 3.66
C PRO A 37 7.93 1.89 3.80
N SER A 38 7.21 1.01 4.48
CA SER A 38 7.67 -0.35 4.73
C SER A 38 7.95 -1.13 3.46
N SER A 39 7.24 -0.82 2.39
CA SER A 39 7.42 -1.50 1.11
C SER A 39 6.98 -0.58 0.01
N PRO A 40 7.35 -0.88 -1.24
CA PRO A 40 6.68 -0.24 -2.37
C PRO A 40 5.18 -0.51 -2.30
N ILE A 41 4.39 0.37 -2.87
CA ILE A 41 2.95 0.20 -2.86
C ILE A 41 2.54 -0.47 -4.15
N VAL A 42 1.75 -1.53 -4.04
CA VAL A 42 1.22 -2.24 -5.19
C VAL A 42 -0.17 -1.70 -5.47
N LEU A 43 -0.35 -1.16 -6.67
CA LEU A 43 -1.65 -0.72 -7.13
C LEU A 43 -2.24 -1.81 -8.00
N GLY A 44 -3.53 -2.00 -7.88
CA GLY A 44 -4.21 -2.98 -8.71
C GLY A 44 -5.70 -2.72 -8.71
N GLU A 45 -6.42 -3.53 -9.47
CA GLU A 45 -7.85 -3.38 -9.61
C GLU A 45 -8.56 -4.67 -9.29
N VAL A 46 -9.67 -4.56 -8.59
CA VAL A 46 -10.57 -5.67 -8.35
C VAL A 46 -11.94 -5.20 -8.77
N ARG A 47 -12.49 -5.86 -9.81
CA ARG A 47 -13.81 -5.52 -10.34
C ARG A 47 -13.93 -4.03 -10.69
N GLY A 48 -12.87 -3.50 -11.30
CA GLY A 48 -12.87 -2.11 -11.74
C GLY A 48 -12.56 -1.10 -10.65
N ARG A 49 -12.40 -1.53 -9.39
CA ARG A 49 -12.04 -0.62 -8.31
C ARG A 49 -10.55 -0.67 -8.06
N GLN A 50 -9.95 0.48 -7.96
CA GLN A 50 -8.52 0.56 -7.72
C GLN A 50 -8.23 0.45 -6.24
N LEU A 51 -7.25 -0.36 -5.90
CA LEU A 51 -6.80 -0.58 -4.54
C LEU A 51 -5.30 -0.38 -4.47
N ALA A 52 -4.83 0.01 -3.29
CA ALA A 52 -3.41 0.15 -3.03
C ALA A 52 -3.05 -0.73 -1.85
N PHE A 53 -1.98 -1.48 -1.98
CA PHE A 53 -1.54 -2.43 -0.95
C PHE A 53 -0.16 -2.09 -0.47
N LEU A 54 0.06 -2.22 0.83
CA LEU A 54 1.36 -1.98 1.42
C LEU A 54 1.66 -3.10 2.42
N ALA A 55 2.82 -3.73 2.29
CA ALA A 55 3.25 -4.77 3.22
C ALA A 55 3.85 -4.11 4.47
N ARG A 56 3.17 -4.27 5.61
CA ARG A 56 3.53 -3.59 6.84
C ARG A 56 4.96 -3.86 7.28
N HIS A 57 5.40 -5.11 7.17
CA HIS A 57 6.74 -5.50 7.60
C HIS A 57 7.70 -5.67 6.42
N GLY A 58 7.36 -5.07 5.29
CA GLY A 58 8.18 -5.18 4.10
C GLY A 58 7.97 -6.49 3.37
N VAL A 59 8.47 -6.54 2.16
CA VAL A 59 8.41 -7.77 1.37
C VAL A 59 9.34 -8.78 2.04
N GLY A 60 8.84 -9.96 2.34
CA GLY A 60 9.65 -10.99 2.97
C GLY A 60 9.82 -10.81 4.47
N HIS A 61 9.00 -9.97 5.10
CA HIS A 61 9.05 -9.80 6.56
C HIS A 61 10.42 -9.35 7.05
N THR A 62 11.00 -8.37 6.37
CA THR A 62 12.34 -7.90 6.72
C THR A 62 12.35 -6.83 7.80
N ILE A 63 11.18 -6.29 8.16
CA ILE A 63 11.07 -5.19 9.10
C ILE A 63 10.34 -5.68 10.34
N SER A 64 10.97 -5.50 11.51
CA SER A 64 10.32 -5.90 12.75
C SER A 64 9.22 -4.92 13.12
N PRO A 65 8.29 -5.32 14.01
CA PRO A 65 7.20 -4.41 14.39
C PRO A 65 7.66 -3.06 14.93
N SER A 66 8.76 -3.03 15.66
CA SER A 66 9.24 -1.77 16.22
C SER A 66 9.90 -0.89 15.18
N GLU A 67 10.21 -1.43 14.01
CA GLU A 67 10.86 -0.67 12.96
C GLU A 67 9.90 -0.16 11.89
N VAL A 68 8.63 -0.48 11.99
CA VAL A 68 7.67 -0.07 10.97
C VAL A 68 7.51 1.44 11.01
N ASN A 69 7.66 2.07 9.85
CA ASN A 69 7.52 3.51 9.75
C ASN A 69 6.07 3.86 9.44
N TYR A 70 5.27 3.95 10.48
CA TYR A 70 3.83 4.15 10.31
C TYR A 70 3.51 5.48 9.66
N ARG A 71 4.27 6.53 9.98
CA ARG A 71 4.01 7.85 9.39
C ARG A 71 4.24 7.84 7.89
N ALA A 72 5.33 7.21 7.45
CA ALA A 72 5.61 7.12 6.04
C ALA A 72 4.55 6.31 5.32
N ASN A 73 4.10 5.21 5.94
CA ASN A 73 3.08 4.36 5.34
C ASN A 73 1.78 5.12 5.10
N ILE A 74 1.32 5.85 6.11
CA ILE A 74 0.08 6.59 5.99
C ILE A 74 0.25 7.76 5.01
N TYR A 75 1.38 8.44 5.08
CA TYR A 75 1.63 9.57 4.18
C TYR A 75 1.65 9.11 2.72
N ALA A 76 2.23 7.95 2.47
CA ALA A 76 2.30 7.45 1.10
C ALA A 76 0.90 7.22 0.53
N PHE A 77 0.00 6.66 1.33
CA PHE A 77 -1.38 6.49 0.89
C PHE A 77 -2.05 7.85 0.65
N LYS A 78 -1.77 8.83 1.50
CA LYS A 78 -2.33 10.15 1.33
C LYS A 78 -1.87 10.78 0.03
N GLN A 79 -0.60 10.61 -0.31
CA GLN A 79 -0.06 11.10 -1.56
C GLN A 79 -0.79 10.51 -2.77
N LEU A 80 -1.25 9.28 -2.65
CA LEU A 80 -1.97 8.61 -3.74
C LEU A 80 -3.45 8.94 -3.76
N GLY A 81 -3.92 9.80 -2.87
CA GLY A 81 -5.32 10.18 -2.83
C GLY A 81 -6.22 9.20 -2.11
N VAL A 82 -5.64 8.27 -1.36
CA VAL A 82 -6.42 7.30 -0.61
C VAL A 82 -7.02 7.97 0.62
N THR A 83 -8.31 7.80 0.83
CA THR A 83 -8.98 8.39 1.98
C THR A 83 -9.45 7.36 3.00
N LYS A 84 -9.44 6.08 2.64
CA LYS A 84 -9.84 5.02 3.56
C LYS A 84 -8.77 3.96 3.59
N ILE A 85 -8.33 3.61 4.79
CA ILE A 85 -7.28 2.62 4.96
C ILE A 85 -7.81 1.49 5.81
N ILE A 86 -7.56 0.26 5.34
CA ILE A 86 -7.93 -0.94 6.07
C ILE A 86 -6.64 -1.62 6.51
N SER A 87 -6.52 -1.87 7.79
CA SER A 87 -5.36 -2.59 8.32
C SER A 87 -5.77 -4.02 8.61
N VAL A 88 -5.04 -4.96 8.06
CA VAL A 88 -5.34 -6.38 8.20
C VAL A 88 -4.23 -7.05 8.99
N SER A 89 -4.59 -7.83 9.98
CA SER A 89 -3.62 -8.55 10.81
C SER A 89 -3.10 -9.80 10.12
#